data_587196e61f02158e5fbad4503a795ee9
#
_entry.id   587196e61f02158e5fbad4503a795ee9
#
_cell.length_a   1.000
_cell.length_b   1.000
_cell.length_c   1.000
_cell.angle_alpha   90.00
_cell.angle_beta   90.00
_cell.angle_gamma   90.00
#
_symmetry.space_group_name_H-M   'P 1'
#
loop_
_entity.id
_entity.type
_entity.pdbx_description
1 polymer ?
#
loop_
_entity_poly.entity_id
_entity_poly.type
_entity_poly.pdbx_seq_one_letter_code
_entity_poly.pdbx_strand_id
1 'polypeptide(L)'
;ANVHSYVRSLASVKGHVLGRHGRRENAQPPHSLRPSLPMAPHLCRMPDGARIGYRVLGGEHAQGPTLVMVNGMSAVMDDWMELAVPLARTRQVVLFDHRGLGASHGTGDEDVTIELMAHDVLRLCQALHLRVVHLLGFSMGGLVAQAILSHPDAQPTPDEAGVVIHGIEVRRVILAATFTKSPRTEFRLDGAAIPDDATRTERAMAQLQYMLAMQYHPAVLGEGRPMQHKMDARMRRGLAARRPLNTMARQAGAIAIYQGRDRLRYVPRHLPIAILHGRYDHMVAYDEAREIERFLPQARRLFPHVDGDREAYGHLWFDYFDVDTAWLPPLVHFLD
;
A
#
# COMPACT_ATOMS: atom_id res chain seq x y z
N ALA A 1 8.31 16.80 -20.28
CA ALA A 1 8.95 15.83 -21.19
C ALA A 1 7.85 15.03 -21.87
N ASN A 2 7.83 15.05 -23.20
CA ASN A 2 6.75 14.52 -24.02
C ASN A 2 6.66 12.99 -23.89
N VAL A 3 5.46 12.41 -23.74
CA VAL A 3 5.16 10.96 -23.70
C VAL A 3 5.90 10.19 -24.81
N HIS A 4 6.05 10.80 -26.00
CA HIS A 4 6.80 10.25 -27.13
C HIS A 4 8.30 10.01 -26.87
N SER A 5 8.94 10.85 -26.07
CA SER A 5 10.36 10.71 -25.69
C SER A 5 10.56 9.52 -24.74
N TYR A 6 9.62 9.31 -23.82
CA TYR A 6 9.69 8.24 -22.84
C TYR A 6 9.41 6.85 -23.47
N VAL A 7 8.44 6.77 -24.39
CA VAL A 7 8.13 5.55 -25.14
C VAL A 7 9.34 5.07 -25.97
N ARG A 8 10.09 6.00 -26.59
CA ARG A 8 11.32 5.67 -27.34
C ARG A 8 12.44 5.16 -26.43
N SER A 9 12.57 5.70 -25.22
CA SER A 9 13.56 5.25 -24.22
C SER A 9 13.28 3.82 -23.75
N LEU A 10 12.02 3.45 -23.52
CA LEU A 10 11.66 2.09 -23.11
C LEU A 10 11.78 1.05 -24.24
N ALA A 11 11.55 1.44 -25.49
CA ALA A 11 11.74 0.57 -26.65
C ALA A 11 13.24 0.27 -26.91
N SER A 12 14.13 1.21 -26.60
CA SER A 12 15.59 1.04 -26.74
C SER A 12 16.17 0.01 -25.75
N VAL A 13 15.55 -0.18 -24.60
CA VAL A 13 16.00 -1.15 -23.57
C VAL A 13 15.72 -2.61 -23.98
N LYS A 14 14.75 -2.87 -24.89
CA LYS A 14 14.48 -4.23 -25.40
C LYS A 14 15.44 -4.71 -26.50
N GLY A 15 16.24 -3.83 -27.05
CA GLY A 15 17.11 -4.10 -28.23
C GLY A 15 18.57 -4.49 -27.93
N HIS A 16 19.02 -4.48 -26.66
CA HIS A 16 20.46 -4.62 -26.34
C HIS A 16 20.83 -5.86 -25.51
N VAL A 17 20.10 -6.94 -25.62
CA VAL A 17 20.50 -8.23 -25.00
C VAL A 17 20.66 -9.29 -26.10
N LEU A 18 21.61 -9.09 -26.99
CA LEU A 18 22.26 -10.17 -27.76
C LEU A 18 23.60 -9.65 -28.32
N GLY A 19 24.69 -10.16 -27.74
CA GLY A 19 25.98 -10.21 -28.42
C GLY A 19 27.17 -9.50 -27.78
N ARG A 20 27.98 -10.20 -26.97
CA ARG A 20 29.36 -10.54 -27.25
C ARG A 20 30.06 -11.20 -26.08
N HIS A 21 30.55 -12.41 -26.31
CA HIS A 21 31.49 -13.13 -25.45
C HIS A 21 32.83 -12.39 -25.35
N GLY A 22 33.30 -12.20 -24.12
CA GLY A 22 34.66 -11.82 -23.80
C GLY A 22 35.02 -12.38 -22.41
N ARG A 23 35.84 -13.45 -22.40
CA ARG A 23 36.41 -14.03 -21.17
C ARG A 23 37.23 -12.98 -20.43
N ARG A 24 37.00 -12.83 -19.13
CA ARG A 24 38.02 -12.44 -18.14
C ARG A 24 37.76 -13.18 -16.84
N GLU A 25 38.86 -13.62 -16.27
CA GLU A 25 39.00 -14.52 -15.13
C GLU A 25 38.63 -13.90 -13.79
N ASN A 26 38.08 -14.77 -12.96
CA ASN A 26 38.07 -14.89 -11.50
C ASN A 26 38.56 -13.74 -10.63
N ALA A 27 37.62 -13.13 -9.88
CA ALA A 27 37.74 -12.81 -8.48
C ALA A 27 36.35 -12.90 -7.89
N GLN A 28 36.06 -13.91 -7.06
CA GLN A 28 34.82 -14.00 -6.28
C GLN A 28 34.88 -12.96 -5.15
N PRO A 29 33.92 -12.01 -5.07
CA PRO A 29 33.71 -11.27 -3.85
C PRO A 29 32.93 -12.16 -2.85
N PRO A 30 33.06 -11.87 -1.52
CA PRO A 30 32.49 -12.69 -0.46
C PRO A 30 30.95 -12.73 -0.57
N HIS A 31 30.35 -13.82 -0.11
CA HIS A 31 28.94 -14.11 -0.09
C HIS A 31 28.08 -12.93 0.38
N SER A 32 27.73 -12.05 -0.53
CA SER A 32 26.59 -11.14 -0.37
C SER A 32 25.33 -11.96 -0.57
N LEU A 33 24.49 -12.01 0.45
CA LEU A 33 23.13 -12.53 0.41
C LEU A 33 22.44 -11.94 -0.84
N ARG A 34 22.37 -12.72 -1.90
CA ARG A 34 21.50 -12.38 -3.04
C ARG A 34 20.09 -12.35 -2.47
N PRO A 35 19.31 -11.26 -2.65
CA PRO A 35 17.90 -11.30 -2.32
C PRO A 35 17.30 -12.46 -3.13
N SER A 36 16.77 -13.47 -2.43
CA SER A 36 16.02 -14.54 -3.06
C SER A 36 14.91 -13.88 -3.88
N LEU A 37 14.74 -14.29 -5.14
CA LEU A 37 13.63 -13.87 -5.99
C LEU A 37 12.34 -14.00 -5.18
N PRO A 38 11.44 -13.00 -5.23
CA PRO A 38 10.20 -13.05 -4.49
C PRO A 38 9.46 -14.34 -4.84
N MET A 39 9.21 -15.18 -3.84
CA MET A 39 8.46 -16.44 -4.03
C MET A 39 7.12 -16.12 -4.71
N ALA A 40 6.65 -17.03 -5.57
CA ALA A 40 5.34 -16.92 -6.19
C ALA A 40 4.27 -16.69 -5.11
N PRO A 41 3.27 -15.83 -5.35
CA PRO A 41 2.22 -15.58 -4.37
C PRO A 41 1.40 -16.86 -4.13
N HIS A 42 1.01 -17.07 -2.88
CA HIS A 42 0.04 -18.08 -2.49
C HIS A 42 -1.38 -17.56 -2.80
N LEU A 43 -2.34 -18.48 -2.89
CA LEU A 43 -3.76 -18.14 -3.10
C LEU A 43 -4.59 -18.65 -1.93
N CYS A 44 -5.35 -17.75 -1.32
CA CYS A 44 -6.38 -18.06 -0.33
C CYS A 44 -7.76 -18.01 -0.99
N ARG A 45 -8.53 -19.09 -0.87
CA ARG A 45 -9.91 -19.14 -1.40
C ARG A 45 -10.88 -18.50 -0.41
N MET A 46 -11.69 -17.58 -0.90
CA MET A 46 -12.76 -16.95 -0.14
C MET A 46 -14.06 -17.75 -0.22
N PRO A 47 -15.00 -17.60 0.75
CA PRO A 47 -16.26 -18.34 0.76
C PRO A 47 -17.12 -18.12 -0.49
N ASP A 48 -17.07 -16.93 -1.10
CA ASP A 48 -17.80 -16.57 -2.31
C ASP A 48 -17.14 -17.09 -3.61
N GLY A 49 -15.96 -17.76 -3.49
CA GLY A 49 -15.21 -18.30 -4.61
C GLY A 49 -14.10 -17.39 -5.14
N ALA A 50 -14.01 -16.14 -4.68
CA ALA A 50 -12.86 -15.29 -4.98
C ALA A 50 -11.56 -15.92 -4.44
N ARG A 51 -10.42 -15.52 -5.00
CA ARG A 51 -9.09 -15.99 -4.60
C ARG A 51 -8.18 -14.80 -4.32
N ILE A 52 -7.69 -14.71 -3.11
CA ILE A 52 -6.80 -13.63 -2.68
C ILE A 52 -5.35 -14.11 -2.75
N GLY A 53 -4.57 -13.45 -3.60
CA GLY A 53 -3.13 -13.65 -3.70
C GLY A 53 -2.40 -12.97 -2.55
N TYR A 54 -1.49 -13.67 -1.89
CA TYR A 54 -0.76 -13.15 -0.73
C TYR A 54 0.67 -13.68 -0.66
N ARG A 55 1.51 -12.98 0.11
CA ARG A 55 2.84 -13.41 0.55
C ARG A 55 2.98 -13.22 2.05
N VAL A 56 3.74 -14.11 2.67
CA VAL A 56 4.19 -13.99 4.06
C VAL A 56 5.70 -13.80 4.04
N LEU A 57 6.16 -12.70 4.61
CA LEU A 57 7.57 -12.35 4.72
C LEU A 57 8.00 -12.42 6.19
N GLY A 58 9.25 -12.79 6.45
CA GLY A 58 9.74 -13.01 7.81
C GLY A 58 9.17 -14.29 8.43
N GLY A 59 9.38 -14.49 9.73
CA GLY A 59 8.74 -15.59 10.48
C GLY A 59 9.69 -16.47 11.28
N GLU A 60 10.90 -16.76 10.83
CA GLU A 60 11.84 -17.65 11.57
C GLU A 60 12.35 -17.04 12.87
N HIS A 61 12.35 -15.70 12.98
CA HIS A 61 12.77 -14.95 14.17
C HIS A 61 11.77 -13.83 14.52
N ALA A 62 10.55 -13.90 13.97
CA ALA A 62 9.54 -12.87 14.18
C ALA A 62 9.12 -12.82 15.65
N GLN A 63 9.20 -11.63 16.24
CA GLN A 63 8.67 -11.37 17.58
C GLN A 63 7.37 -10.56 17.46
N GLY A 64 6.42 -10.86 18.35
CA GLY A 64 5.16 -10.14 18.42
C GLY A 64 4.16 -10.47 17.30
N PRO A 65 3.04 -9.71 17.25
CA PRO A 65 1.95 -9.93 16.30
C PRO A 65 2.36 -9.68 14.85
N THR A 66 1.78 -10.46 13.95
CA THR A 66 1.95 -10.29 12.49
C THR A 66 1.42 -8.95 12.03
N LEU A 67 2.19 -8.24 11.21
CA LEU A 67 1.73 -7.03 10.52
C LEU A 67 1.04 -7.39 9.22
N VAL A 68 -0.24 -7.06 9.10
CA VAL A 68 -1.01 -7.19 7.85
C VAL A 68 -1.04 -5.81 7.17
N MET A 69 -0.48 -5.73 5.97
CA MET A 69 -0.44 -4.49 5.19
C MET A 69 -1.62 -4.45 4.22
N VAL A 70 -2.52 -3.50 4.43
CA VAL A 70 -3.76 -3.33 3.66
C VAL A 70 -3.56 -2.24 2.62
N ASN A 71 -3.58 -2.64 1.37
CA ASN A 71 -3.23 -1.80 0.22
C ASN A 71 -4.25 -0.69 -0.06
N GLY A 72 -3.77 0.38 -0.70
CA GLY A 72 -4.61 1.43 -1.29
C GLY A 72 -5.29 1.00 -2.60
N MET A 73 -6.09 1.90 -3.17
CA MET A 73 -6.72 1.71 -4.47
C MET A 73 -5.67 1.42 -5.54
N SER A 74 -5.90 0.43 -6.37
CA SER A 74 -5.02 -0.03 -7.46
C SER A 74 -3.64 -0.56 -7.05
N ALA A 75 -3.22 -0.46 -5.80
CA ALA A 75 -1.93 -0.95 -5.33
C ALA A 75 -1.92 -2.49 -5.29
N VAL A 76 -0.75 -3.06 -5.60
CA VAL A 76 -0.49 -4.49 -5.47
C VAL A 76 0.62 -4.75 -4.46
N MET A 77 0.71 -5.97 -3.96
CA MET A 77 1.68 -6.34 -2.93
C MET A 77 3.15 -6.04 -3.32
N ASP A 78 3.48 -6.09 -4.60
CA ASP A 78 4.82 -5.80 -5.11
C ASP A 78 5.20 -4.31 -4.98
N ASP A 79 4.23 -3.41 -4.86
CA ASP A 79 4.49 -1.98 -4.65
C ASP A 79 5.09 -1.69 -3.25
N TRP A 80 4.96 -2.63 -2.31
CA TRP A 80 5.34 -2.48 -0.91
C TRP A 80 6.66 -3.14 -0.53
N MET A 81 7.30 -3.88 -1.45
CA MET A 81 8.48 -4.67 -1.12
C MET A 81 9.62 -3.85 -0.52
N GLU A 82 9.77 -2.58 -0.92
CA GLU A 82 10.80 -1.68 -0.38
C GLU A 82 10.61 -1.39 1.12
N LEU A 83 9.38 -1.41 1.62
CA LEU A 83 9.06 -1.25 3.04
C LEU A 83 8.89 -2.59 3.76
N ALA A 84 8.24 -3.56 3.12
CA ALA A 84 7.88 -4.82 3.75
C ALA A 84 9.09 -5.71 4.04
N VAL A 85 10.10 -5.74 3.15
CA VAL A 85 11.32 -6.53 3.35
C VAL A 85 12.12 -6.07 4.57
N PRO A 86 12.39 -4.77 4.77
CA PRO A 86 12.99 -4.29 6.02
C PRO A 86 12.16 -4.62 7.27
N LEU A 87 10.84 -4.40 7.25
CA LEU A 87 9.96 -4.75 8.36
C LEU A 87 9.97 -6.24 8.69
N ALA A 88 10.08 -7.08 7.67
CA ALA A 88 10.13 -8.54 7.82
C ALA A 88 11.38 -9.06 8.55
N ARG A 89 12.39 -8.22 8.76
CA ARG A 89 13.55 -8.54 9.61
C ARG A 89 13.19 -8.55 11.10
N THR A 90 12.12 -7.86 11.50
CA THR A 90 11.72 -7.70 12.91
C THR A 90 10.45 -8.48 13.25
N ARG A 91 9.56 -8.69 12.30
CA ARG A 91 8.25 -9.33 12.50
C ARG A 91 7.76 -10.04 11.24
N GLN A 92 6.78 -10.92 11.41
CA GLN A 92 6.09 -11.47 10.26
C GLN A 92 5.24 -10.39 9.60
N VAL A 93 5.30 -10.30 8.25
CA VAL A 93 4.53 -9.34 7.44
C VAL A 93 3.71 -10.11 6.42
N VAL A 94 2.41 -9.85 6.36
CA VAL A 94 1.50 -10.36 5.34
C VAL A 94 1.19 -9.25 4.35
N LEU A 95 1.49 -9.52 3.09
CA LEU A 95 1.10 -8.71 1.93
C LEU A 95 0.05 -9.47 1.12
N PHE A 96 -0.91 -8.77 0.56
CA PHE A 96 -1.92 -9.37 -0.31
C PHE A 96 -2.40 -8.37 -1.37
N ASP A 97 -2.98 -8.88 -2.43
CA ASP A 97 -3.67 -8.07 -3.44
C ASP A 97 -5.18 -8.07 -3.16
N HIS A 98 -5.82 -6.92 -3.22
CA HIS A 98 -7.29 -6.87 -3.20
C HIS A 98 -7.88 -7.65 -4.37
N ARG A 99 -9.10 -8.17 -4.20
CA ARG A 99 -9.80 -8.94 -5.23
C ARG A 99 -9.80 -8.21 -6.58
N GLY A 100 -9.53 -8.94 -7.64
CA GLY A 100 -9.47 -8.41 -9.00
C GLY A 100 -8.15 -7.72 -9.39
N LEU A 101 -7.17 -7.54 -8.46
CA LEU A 101 -5.85 -6.95 -8.72
C LEU A 101 -4.73 -7.99 -8.62
N GLY A 102 -3.60 -7.70 -9.26
CA GLY A 102 -2.36 -8.48 -9.15
C GLY A 102 -2.59 -9.98 -9.31
N ALA A 103 -2.24 -10.75 -8.30
CA ALA A 103 -2.43 -12.19 -8.23
C ALA A 103 -3.84 -12.61 -7.75
N SER A 104 -4.67 -11.67 -7.28
CA SER A 104 -6.01 -11.95 -6.79
C SER A 104 -7.05 -11.97 -7.90
N HIS A 105 -8.08 -12.80 -7.70
CA HIS A 105 -9.21 -12.92 -8.62
C HIS A 105 -10.51 -12.70 -7.84
N GLY A 106 -11.38 -11.80 -8.32
CA GLY A 106 -12.75 -11.66 -7.85
C GLY A 106 -13.67 -12.69 -8.52
N THR A 107 -14.95 -12.66 -8.16
CA THR A 107 -16.00 -13.46 -8.82
C THR A 107 -16.39 -12.86 -10.17
N GLY A 108 -16.14 -11.57 -10.38
CA GLY A 108 -16.38 -10.84 -11.62
C GLY A 108 -17.60 -9.94 -11.57
N ASP A 109 -18.62 -10.32 -10.83
CA ASP A 109 -19.93 -9.63 -10.67
C ASP A 109 -20.19 -9.09 -9.26
N GLU A 110 -19.22 -9.27 -8.33
CA GLU A 110 -19.36 -8.78 -6.96
C GLU A 110 -19.46 -7.25 -6.86
N ASP A 111 -20.30 -6.78 -5.96
CA ASP A 111 -20.30 -5.39 -5.50
C ASP A 111 -19.11 -5.17 -4.57
N VAL A 112 -18.06 -4.53 -5.08
CA VAL A 112 -16.86 -4.21 -4.29
C VAL A 112 -17.19 -3.08 -3.33
N THR A 113 -17.14 -3.34 -2.03
CA THR A 113 -17.33 -2.36 -0.94
C THR A 113 -16.14 -2.38 0.01
N ILE A 114 -16.00 -1.35 0.85
CA ILE A 114 -14.98 -1.31 1.89
C ILE A 114 -15.19 -2.45 2.89
N GLU A 115 -16.44 -2.76 3.22
CA GLU A 115 -16.82 -3.86 4.12
C GLU A 115 -16.46 -5.23 3.54
N LEU A 116 -16.68 -5.45 2.24
CA LEU A 116 -16.27 -6.68 1.58
C LEU A 116 -14.75 -6.86 1.62
N MET A 117 -14.00 -5.78 1.36
CA MET A 117 -12.53 -5.81 1.46
C MET A 117 -12.07 -6.04 2.90
N ALA A 118 -12.74 -5.48 3.91
CA ALA A 118 -12.46 -5.76 5.32
C ALA A 118 -12.72 -7.24 5.67
N HIS A 119 -13.81 -7.80 5.16
CA HIS A 119 -14.10 -9.24 5.31
C HIS A 119 -13.02 -10.11 4.68
N ASP A 120 -12.50 -9.76 3.48
CA ASP A 120 -11.41 -10.49 2.84
C ASP A 120 -10.14 -10.52 3.71
N VAL A 121 -9.79 -9.37 4.34
CA VAL A 121 -8.64 -9.30 5.27
C VAL A 121 -8.85 -10.24 6.45
N LEU A 122 -10.01 -10.21 7.08
CA LEU A 122 -10.31 -11.07 8.24
C LEU A 122 -10.28 -12.55 7.84
N ARG A 123 -10.84 -12.91 6.68
CA ARG A 123 -10.80 -14.27 6.16
C ARG A 123 -9.39 -14.75 5.83
N LEU A 124 -8.57 -13.87 5.25
CA LEU A 124 -7.15 -14.17 5.02
C LEU A 124 -6.43 -14.44 6.35
N CYS A 125 -6.63 -13.60 7.36
CA CYS A 125 -6.06 -13.81 8.70
C CYS A 125 -6.49 -15.16 9.30
N GLN A 126 -7.78 -15.51 9.20
CA GLN A 126 -8.30 -16.81 9.67
C GLN A 126 -7.65 -17.98 8.92
N ALA A 127 -7.56 -17.90 7.60
CA ALA A 127 -6.94 -18.94 6.77
C ALA A 127 -5.45 -19.16 7.08
N LEU A 128 -4.77 -18.07 7.49
CA LEU A 128 -3.37 -18.10 7.92
C LEU A 128 -3.21 -18.43 9.42
N HIS A 129 -4.29 -18.74 10.13
CA HIS A 129 -4.30 -19.01 11.57
C HIS A 129 -3.71 -17.88 12.43
N LEU A 130 -3.78 -16.64 11.95
CA LEU A 130 -3.34 -15.45 12.69
C LEU A 130 -4.42 -15.11 13.74
N ARG A 131 -4.03 -15.12 15.01
CA ARG A 131 -4.94 -14.80 16.12
C ARG A 131 -4.80 -13.36 16.59
N VAL A 132 -3.57 -12.85 16.59
CA VAL A 132 -3.25 -11.48 16.99
C VAL A 132 -2.48 -10.82 15.86
N VAL A 133 -2.96 -9.66 15.42
CA VAL A 133 -2.37 -8.93 14.30
C VAL A 133 -2.22 -7.43 14.60
N HIS A 134 -1.31 -6.80 13.88
CA HIS A 134 -1.27 -5.36 13.69
C HIS A 134 -1.71 -5.04 12.26
N LEU A 135 -2.30 -3.88 12.03
CA LEU A 135 -2.72 -3.44 10.70
C LEU A 135 -1.92 -2.20 10.28
N LEU A 136 -1.48 -2.16 9.04
CA LEU A 136 -1.05 -0.95 8.36
C LEU A 136 -2.01 -0.74 7.18
N GLY A 137 -2.90 0.23 7.31
CA GLY A 137 -3.85 0.60 6.26
C GLY A 137 -3.37 1.84 5.51
N PHE A 138 -3.11 1.69 4.20
CA PHE A 138 -2.67 2.77 3.34
C PHE A 138 -3.80 3.27 2.44
N SER A 139 -4.04 4.59 2.41
CA SER A 139 -5.03 5.22 1.54
C SER A 139 -6.41 4.54 1.71
N MET A 140 -7.02 3.98 0.67
CA MET A 140 -8.23 3.15 0.76
C MET A 140 -8.09 2.02 1.79
N GLY A 141 -6.91 1.42 1.93
CA GLY A 141 -6.66 0.39 2.93
C GLY A 141 -6.82 0.87 4.37
N GLY A 142 -6.68 2.17 4.62
CA GLY A 142 -7.01 2.79 5.90
C GLY A 142 -8.51 2.80 6.18
N LEU A 143 -9.37 2.98 5.18
CA LEU A 143 -10.82 2.78 5.34
C LEU A 143 -11.14 1.31 5.67
N VAL A 144 -10.48 0.38 4.99
CA VAL A 144 -10.64 -1.06 5.26
C VAL A 144 -10.25 -1.40 6.70
N ALA A 145 -9.12 -0.87 7.19
CA ALA A 145 -8.71 -1.03 8.59
C ALA A 145 -9.73 -0.42 9.56
N GLN A 146 -10.23 0.79 9.27
CA GLN A 146 -11.28 1.44 10.07
C GLN A 146 -12.59 0.63 10.06
N ALA A 147 -12.97 0.03 8.93
CA ALA A 147 -14.14 -0.84 8.83
C ALA A 147 -14.00 -2.11 9.70
N ILE A 148 -12.79 -2.69 9.75
CA ILE A 148 -12.48 -3.81 10.66
C ILE A 148 -12.67 -3.37 12.11
N LEU A 149 -12.07 -2.26 12.53
CA LEU A 149 -12.12 -1.77 13.92
C LEU A 149 -13.51 -1.40 14.38
N SER A 150 -14.36 -0.93 13.48
CA SER A 150 -15.72 -0.46 13.76
C SER A 150 -16.80 -1.41 13.26
N HIS A 151 -16.45 -2.67 12.98
CA HIS A 151 -17.42 -3.70 12.56
C HIS A 151 -18.48 -3.92 13.66
N PRO A 152 -19.76 -4.21 13.31
CA PRO A 152 -20.80 -4.46 14.30
C PRO A 152 -20.46 -5.54 15.33
N ASP A 153 -19.73 -6.59 14.90
CA ASP A 153 -19.33 -7.71 15.77
C ASP A 153 -18.00 -7.47 16.49
N ALA A 154 -17.37 -6.30 16.29
CA ALA A 154 -16.12 -5.96 16.96
C ALA A 154 -16.36 -5.74 18.46
N GLN A 155 -15.56 -6.38 19.30
CA GLN A 155 -15.59 -6.25 20.73
C GLN A 155 -14.24 -5.76 21.27
N PRO A 156 -14.21 -4.87 22.23
CA PRO A 156 -12.96 -4.50 22.89
C PRO A 156 -12.36 -5.71 23.60
N THR A 157 -11.03 -5.76 23.66
CA THR A 157 -10.33 -6.68 24.57
C THR A 157 -10.57 -6.28 26.03
N PRO A 158 -10.37 -7.18 27.02
CA PRO A 158 -10.58 -6.86 28.45
C PRO A 158 -9.76 -5.66 28.96
N ASP A 159 -8.59 -5.41 28.37
CA ASP A 159 -7.72 -4.27 28.66
C ASP A 159 -8.04 -3.03 27.80
N GLU A 160 -9.07 -3.10 26.94
CA GLU A 160 -9.48 -2.08 25.97
C GLU A 160 -8.36 -1.62 25.00
N ALA A 161 -7.21 -2.30 25.00
CA ALA A 161 -6.06 -1.98 24.16
C ALA A 161 -6.08 -2.73 22.81
N GLY A 162 -7.16 -3.42 22.49
CA GLY A 162 -7.36 -4.16 21.25
C GLY A 162 -8.82 -4.30 20.88
N VAL A 163 -9.04 -4.85 19.69
CA VAL A 163 -10.37 -5.19 19.16
C VAL A 163 -10.36 -6.63 18.71
N VAL A 164 -11.31 -7.43 19.18
CA VAL A 164 -11.53 -8.80 18.73
C VAL A 164 -12.70 -8.83 17.76
N ILE A 165 -12.48 -9.41 16.60
CA ILE A 165 -13.48 -9.58 15.58
C ILE A 165 -13.29 -10.91 14.84
N HIS A 166 -14.35 -11.72 14.80
CA HIS A 166 -14.34 -13.05 14.17
C HIS A 166 -13.14 -13.92 14.59
N GLY A 167 -12.71 -13.81 15.87
CA GLY A 167 -11.57 -14.55 16.42
C GLY A 167 -10.19 -13.98 16.10
N ILE A 168 -10.12 -12.84 15.43
CA ILE A 168 -8.89 -12.09 15.17
C ILE A 168 -8.83 -10.90 16.13
N GLU A 169 -7.71 -10.76 16.83
CA GLU A 169 -7.43 -9.64 17.72
C GLU A 169 -6.51 -8.64 17.02
N VAL A 170 -6.96 -7.38 16.88
CA VAL A 170 -6.16 -6.27 16.36
C VAL A 170 -5.62 -5.46 17.52
N ARG A 171 -4.30 -5.35 17.64
CA ARG A 171 -3.63 -4.69 18.79
C ARG A 171 -3.05 -3.32 18.48
N ARG A 172 -2.61 -3.06 17.25
CA ARG A 172 -2.07 -1.76 16.86
C ARG A 172 -2.46 -1.47 15.41
N VAL A 173 -2.66 -0.20 15.10
CA VAL A 173 -3.07 0.21 13.76
C VAL A 173 -2.26 1.42 13.30
N ILE A 174 -1.70 1.34 12.10
CA ILE A 174 -1.09 2.46 11.40
C ILE A 174 -2.03 2.88 10.27
N LEU A 175 -2.47 4.11 10.29
CA LEU A 175 -3.30 4.74 9.27
C LEU A 175 -2.41 5.67 8.45
N ALA A 176 -2.00 5.23 7.26
CA ALA A 176 -1.04 5.94 6.42
C ALA A 176 -1.73 6.59 5.22
N ALA A 177 -1.56 7.90 5.04
CA ALA A 177 -2.06 8.68 3.90
C ALA A 177 -3.54 8.39 3.60
N THR A 178 -4.40 8.35 4.64
CA THR A 178 -5.79 7.89 4.57
C THR A 178 -6.78 8.93 5.09
N PHE A 179 -8.03 8.55 5.11
CA PHE A 179 -9.19 9.41 5.35
C PHE A 179 -10.29 8.61 6.07
N THR A 180 -11.40 9.26 6.47
CA THR A 180 -12.53 8.61 7.16
C THR A 180 -13.80 8.48 6.31
N LYS A 181 -13.84 9.16 5.17
CA LYS A 181 -14.91 9.18 4.16
C LYS A 181 -14.27 9.54 2.82
N SER A 182 -15.03 9.64 1.73
CA SER A 182 -14.51 10.14 0.44
C SER A 182 -13.67 11.40 0.65
N PRO A 183 -12.36 11.36 0.32
CA PRO A 183 -11.42 12.40 0.71
C PRO A 183 -11.52 13.64 -0.18
N ARG A 184 -11.02 14.76 0.32
CA ARG A 184 -10.60 15.86 -0.53
C ARG A 184 -9.34 15.43 -1.27
N THR A 185 -9.34 15.58 -2.59
CA THR A 185 -8.27 15.14 -3.47
C THR A 185 -8.11 16.08 -4.65
N GLU A 186 -6.89 16.25 -5.12
CA GLU A 186 -6.58 16.88 -6.40
C GLU A 186 -6.58 15.85 -7.55
N PHE A 187 -6.60 14.56 -7.24
CA PHE A 187 -6.65 13.49 -8.23
C PHE A 187 -8.02 13.43 -8.93
N ARG A 188 -7.98 13.28 -10.25
CA ARG A 188 -9.15 13.10 -11.11
C ARG A 188 -8.97 11.87 -11.98
N LEU A 189 -10.00 11.03 -12.10
CA LEU A 189 -9.93 9.84 -12.95
C LEU A 189 -9.70 10.18 -14.43
N ASP A 190 -10.16 11.36 -14.87
CA ASP A 190 -10.02 11.91 -16.23
C ASP A 190 -8.86 12.92 -16.36
N GLY A 191 -7.97 13.01 -15.36
CA GLY A 191 -6.94 14.04 -15.30
C GLY A 191 -5.70 13.77 -16.17
N ALA A 192 -5.56 12.58 -16.75
CA ALA A 192 -4.47 12.29 -17.65
C ALA A 192 -4.66 12.99 -19.00
N ALA A 193 -3.62 13.73 -19.44
CA ALA A 193 -3.59 14.32 -20.79
C ALA A 193 -3.33 13.20 -21.81
N ILE A 194 -4.40 12.73 -22.47
CA ILE A 194 -4.35 11.64 -23.43
C ILE A 194 -4.78 12.17 -24.80
N PRO A 195 -3.95 12.07 -25.85
CA PRO A 195 -4.35 12.41 -27.21
C PRO A 195 -5.54 11.56 -27.69
N ASP A 196 -6.42 12.14 -28.52
CA ASP A 196 -7.61 11.46 -29.03
C ASP A 196 -7.26 10.22 -29.88
N ASP A 197 -6.16 10.29 -30.62
CA ASP A 197 -5.62 9.22 -31.47
C ASP A 197 -4.72 8.22 -30.74
N ALA A 198 -4.54 8.37 -29.43
CA ALA A 198 -3.70 7.48 -28.64
C ALA A 198 -4.19 6.04 -28.69
N THR A 199 -3.27 5.10 -28.88
CA THR A 199 -3.51 3.66 -28.79
C THR A 199 -3.93 3.26 -27.37
N ARG A 200 -4.50 2.06 -27.24
CA ARG A 200 -4.86 1.50 -25.92
C ARG A 200 -3.67 1.45 -24.96
N THR A 201 -2.49 1.11 -25.45
CA THR A 201 -1.25 1.05 -24.66
C THR A 201 -0.80 2.43 -24.20
N GLU A 202 -0.82 3.42 -25.10
CA GLU A 202 -0.47 4.80 -24.77
C GLU A 202 -1.42 5.40 -23.74
N ARG A 203 -2.74 5.13 -23.86
CA ARG A 203 -3.75 5.54 -22.86
C ARG A 203 -3.45 4.94 -21.49
N ALA A 204 -3.16 3.63 -21.42
CA ALA A 204 -2.84 2.96 -20.16
C ALA A 204 -1.55 3.51 -19.52
N MET A 205 -0.54 3.81 -20.35
CA MET A 205 0.72 4.41 -19.88
C MET A 205 0.51 5.84 -19.37
N ALA A 206 -0.21 6.68 -20.11
CA ALA A 206 -0.50 8.06 -19.70
C ALA A 206 -1.30 8.09 -18.39
N GLN A 207 -2.30 7.23 -18.26
CA GLN A 207 -3.09 7.10 -17.04
C GLN A 207 -2.25 6.66 -15.84
N LEU A 208 -1.40 5.65 -16.01
CA LEU A 208 -0.49 5.19 -14.97
C LEU A 208 0.52 6.27 -14.58
N GLN A 209 1.11 6.96 -15.55
CA GLN A 209 2.04 8.05 -15.31
C GLN A 209 1.39 9.19 -14.53
N TYR A 210 0.19 9.62 -14.93
CA TYR A 210 -0.57 10.64 -14.22
C TYR A 210 -0.86 10.21 -12.77
N MET A 211 -1.38 9.00 -12.58
CA MET A 211 -1.71 8.47 -11.25
C MET A 211 -0.48 8.39 -10.35
N LEU A 212 0.68 7.99 -10.88
CA LEU A 212 1.93 7.94 -10.12
C LEU A 212 2.47 9.35 -9.84
N ALA A 213 2.41 10.26 -10.82
CA ALA A 213 2.87 11.64 -10.62
C ALA A 213 2.10 12.35 -9.50
N MET A 214 0.80 12.09 -9.36
CA MET A 214 -0.03 12.64 -8.29
C MET A 214 0.34 12.14 -6.89
N GLN A 215 1.10 11.06 -6.79
CA GLN A 215 1.54 10.50 -5.50
C GLN A 215 2.83 11.15 -4.97
N TYR A 216 3.47 12.02 -5.77
CA TYR A 216 4.67 12.76 -5.40
C TYR A 216 4.45 14.26 -5.53
N HIS A 217 5.15 15.03 -4.71
CA HIS A 217 5.17 16.48 -4.90
C HIS A 217 5.85 16.84 -6.22
N PRO A 218 5.29 17.75 -7.05
CA PRO A 218 5.87 18.07 -8.35
C PRO A 218 7.34 18.53 -8.30
N ALA A 219 7.75 19.19 -7.22
CA ALA A 219 9.13 19.67 -7.05
C ALA A 219 10.18 18.54 -6.94
N VAL A 220 9.78 17.30 -6.65
CA VAL A 220 10.70 16.15 -6.52
C VAL A 220 10.72 15.27 -7.77
N LEU A 221 9.91 15.61 -8.78
CA LEU A 221 9.82 14.93 -10.07
C LEU A 221 10.49 15.73 -11.19
N GLY A 222 10.93 15.05 -12.23
CA GLY A 222 11.60 15.59 -13.40
C GLY A 222 13.03 15.11 -13.52
N GLU A 223 13.68 15.43 -14.64
CA GLU A 223 15.07 15.03 -14.90
C GLU A 223 16.01 15.53 -13.80
N GLY A 224 16.82 14.63 -13.24
CA GLY A 224 17.74 14.92 -12.14
C GLY A 224 17.09 15.16 -10.77
N ARG A 225 15.77 15.03 -10.64
CA ARG A 225 15.08 15.17 -9.35
C ARG A 225 15.10 13.86 -8.54
N PRO A 226 15.10 13.95 -7.20
CA PRO A 226 15.40 12.79 -6.34
C PRO A 226 14.39 11.64 -6.46
N MET A 227 13.11 11.93 -6.74
CA MET A 227 12.08 10.88 -6.80
C MET A 227 11.81 10.35 -8.22
N GLN A 228 12.41 10.94 -9.27
CA GLN A 228 12.15 10.52 -10.64
C GLN A 228 12.50 9.05 -10.87
N HIS A 229 13.64 8.58 -10.38
CA HIS A 229 14.06 7.18 -10.52
C HIS A 229 13.11 6.18 -9.83
N LYS A 230 12.53 6.57 -8.68
CA LYS A 230 11.53 5.76 -7.97
C LYS A 230 10.22 5.70 -8.74
N MET A 231 9.76 6.83 -9.26
CA MET A 231 8.59 6.87 -10.14
C MET A 231 8.78 6.00 -11.38
N ASP A 232 9.95 6.06 -12.03
CA ASP A 232 10.28 5.25 -13.20
C ASP A 232 10.30 3.75 -12.88
N ALA A 233 10.83 3.38 -11.71
CA ALA A 233 10.79 1.99 -11.25
C ALA A 233 9.36 1.52 -10.99
N ARG A 234 8.50 2.36 -10.39
CA ARG A 234 7.07 2.06 -10.19
C ARG A 234 6.31 1.98 -11.51
N MET A 235 6.62 2.84 -12.50
CA MET A 235 6.08 2.72 -13.86
C MET A 235 6.36 1.35 -14.46
N ARG A 236 7.62 0.89 -14.43
CA ARG A 236 7.99 -0.43 -14.96
C ARG A 236 7.25 -1.58 -14.28
N ARG A 237 7.15 -1.55 -12.92
CA ARG A 237 6.39 -2.55 -12.15
C ARG A 237 4.89 -2.45 -12.45
N GLY A 238 4.37 -1.23 -12.54
CA GLY A 238 2.97 -0.96 -12.80
C GLY A 238 2.47 -1.51 -14.13
N LEU A 239 3.30 -1.43 -15.18
CA LEU A 239 2.99 -2.00 -16.49
C LEU A 239 2.99 -3.54 -16.49
N ALA A 240 3.74 -4.17 -15.60
CA ALA A 240 3.79 -5.63 -15.48
C ALA A 240 2.65 -6.20 -14.61
N ALA A 241 2.10 -5.40 -13.70
CA ALA A 241 1.08 -5.84 -12.77
C ALA A 241 -0.33 -5.77 -13.38
N ARG A 242 -1.18 -6.74 -13.04
CA ARG A 242 -2.57 -6.76 -13.50
C ARG A 242 -3.42 -5.77 -12.67
N ARG A 243 -3.84 -4.67 -13.30
CA ARG A 243 -4.66 -3.60 -12.73
C ARG A 243 -5.83 -3.24 -13.67
N PRO A 244 -6.89 -4.07 -13.75
CA PRO A 244 -8.02 -3.79 -14.62
C PRO A 244 -8.71 -2.48 -14.25
N LEU A 245 -9.00 -1.63 -15.24
CA LEU A 245 -9.66 -0.34 -15.04
C LEU A 245 -11.02 -0.46 -14.36
N ASN A 246 -11.80 -1.50 -14.70
CA ASN A 246 -13.09 -1.75 -14.07
C ASN A 246 -12.95 -2.08 -12.57
N THR A 247 -11.92 -2.81 -12.17
CA THR A 247 -11.65 -3.07 -10.75
C THR A 247 -11.28 -1.79 -10.01
N MET A 248 -10.46 -0.94 -10.62
CA MET A 248 -10.11 0.36 -10.05
C MET A 248 -11.33 1.28 -9.93
N ALA A 249 -12.20 1.29 -10.94
CA ALA A 249 -13.47 2.05 -10.90
C ALA A 249 -14.41 1.56 -9.79
N ARG A 250 -14.52 0.23 -9.58
CA ARG A 250 -15.30 -0.35 -8.46
C ARG A 250 -14.70 0.05 -7.10
N GLN A 251 -13.38 0.04 -6.94
CA GLN A 251 -12.73 0.52 -5.71
C GLN A 251 -12.99 2.01 -5.47
N ALA A 252 -12.92 2.85 -6.50
CA ALA A 252 -13.27 4.26 -6.40
C ALA A 252 -14.75 4.45 -5.99
N GLY A 253 -15.67 3.66 -6.57
CA GLY A 253 -17.06 3.61 -6.17
C GLY A 253 -17.26 3.22 -4.70
N ALA A 254 -16.53 2.19 -4.24
CA ALA A 254 -16.56 1.77 -2.84
C ALA A 254 -16.13 2.88 -1.87
N ILE A 255 -15.08 3.64 -2.22
CA ILE A 255 -14.65 4.82 -1.44
C ILE A 255 -15.75 5.88 -1.41
N ALA A 256 -16.38 6.18 -2.57
CA ALA A 256 -17.35 7.24 -2.70
C ALA A 256 -18.63 7.00 -1.87
N ILE A 257 -19.06 5.74 -1.73
CA ILE A 257 -20.27 5.38 -1.00
C ILE A 257 -20.04 5.01 0.48
N TYR A 258 -18.79 4.86 0.93
CA TYR A 258 -18.48 4.43 2.29
C TYR A 258 -18.98 5.42 3.35
N GLN A 259 -19.72 4.93 4.33
CA GLN A 259 -20.37 5.71 5.39
C GLN A 259 -19.96 5.25 6.81
N GLY A 260 -18.81 4.60 6.96
CA GLY A 260 -18.38 4.01 8.25
C GLY A 260 -17.84 5.00 9.29
N ARG A 261 -17.61 6.28 8.93
CA ARG A 261 -16.95 7.28 9.79
C ARG A 261 -17.57 7.40 11.19
N ASP A 262 -18.87 7.51 11.27
CA ASP A 262 -19.55 7.75 12.56
C ASP A 262 -19.48 6.54 13.50
N ARG A 263 -19.12 5.37 12.99
CA ARG A 263 -18.89 4.15 13.77
C ARG A 263 -17.54 4.15 14.48
N LEU A 264 -16.59 5.00 14.08
CA LEU A 264 -15.27 5.12 14.70
C LEU A 264 -15.35 5.50 16.20
N ARG A 265 -16.47 6.12 16.64
CA ARG A 265 -16.74 6.38 18.06
C ARG A 265 -16.79 5.12 18.93
N TYR A 266 -17.00 3.94 18.34
CA TYR A 266 -17.03 2.66 19.06
C TYR A 266 -15.66 1.98 19.14
N VAL A 267 -14.64 2.51 18.46
CA VAL A 267 -13.27 2.00 18.57
C VAL A 267 -12.74 2.27 19.98
N PRO A 268 -12.17 1.24 20.66
CA PRO A 268 -11.66 1.39 22.03
C PRO A 268 -10.64 2.52 22.17
N ARG A 269 -10.76 3.31 23.24
CA ARG A 269 -9.93 4.50 23.48
C ARG A 269 -8.47 4.21 23.80
N HIS A 270 -8.18 2.99 24.25
CA HIS A 270 -6.82 2.56 24.58
C HIS A 270 -6.14 1.80 23.41
N LEU A 271 -6.86 1.51 22.31
CA LEU A 271 -6.24 0.93 21.11
C LEU A 271 -5.18 1.90 20.55
N PRO A 272 -3.91 1.50 20.49
CA PRO A 272 -2.86 2.34 19.90
C PRO A 272 -3.07 2.52 18.39
N ILE A 273 -3.18 3.77 17.95
CA ILE A 273 -3.34 4.13 16.55
C ILE A 273 -2.28 5.18 16.18
N ALA A 274 -1.50 4.91 15.14
CA ALA A 274 -0.57 5.85 14.55
C ALA A 274 -1.11 6.42 13.24
N ILE A 275 -0.85 7.70 12.98
CA ILE A 275 -1.19 8.38 11.74
C ILE A 275 0.10 8.80 11.04
N LEU A 276 0.24 8.41 9.77
CA LEU A 276 1.28 8.86 8.86
C LEU A 276 0.62 9.66 7.73
N HIS A 277 0.92 10.95 7.61
CA HIS A 277 0.38 11.78 6.54
C HIS A 277 1.32 12.95 6.25
N GLY A 278 1.77 13.04 5.00
CA GLY A 278 2.66 14.10 4.55
C GLY A 278 1.91 15.32 4.02
N ARG A 279 2.54 16.50 4.17
CA ARG A 279 1.94 17.77 3.71
C ARG A 279 1.90 17.92 2.19
N TYR A 280 2.67 17.11 1.47
CA TYR A 280 2.75 17.14 0.01
C TYR A 280 1.93 16.05 -0.65
N ASP A 281 0.92 15.53 0.06
CA ASP A 281 -0.01 14.54 -0.47
C ASP A 281 -1.09 15.21 -1.32
N HIS A 282 -1.04 15.02 -2.65
CA HIS A 282 -2.02 15.52 -3.60
C HIS A 282 -3.15 14.50 -3.88
N MET A 283 -2.96 13.24 -3.47
CA MET A 283 -3.99 12.20 -3.59
C MET A 283 -5.03 12.29 -2.48
N VAL A 284 -4.58 12.60 -1.26
CA VAL A 284 -5.41 12.73 -0.07
C VAL A 284 -4.96 13.98 0.68
N ALA A 285 -5.84 14.96 0.80
CA ALA A 285 -5.50 16.23 1.43
C ALA A 285 -4.98 16.02 2.87
N TYR A 286 -3.91 16.72 3.23
CA TYR A 286 -3.27 16.62 4.55
C TYR A 286 -4.24 16.80 5.74
N ASP A 287 -5.28 17.63 5.57
CA ASP A 287 -6.28 17.86 6.62
C ASP A 287 -7.16 16.63 6.91
N GLU A 288 -7.17 15.60 6.05
CA GLU A 288 -7.87 14.34 6.34
C GLU A 288 -7.28 13.64 7.58
N ALA A 289 -5.98 13.85 7.86
CA ALA A 289 -5.38 13.35 9.07
C ALA A 289 -5.94 14.02 10.34
N ARG A 290 -6.28 15.32 10.28
CA ARG A 290 -6.97 16.02 11.39
C ARG A 290 -8.39 15.49 11.59
N GLU A 291 -9.05 15.12 10.50
CA GLU A 291 -10.38 14.49 10.58
C GLU A 291 -10.27 13.11 11.25
N ILE A 292 -9.23 12.32 10.97
CA ILE A 292 -8.97 11.06 11.68
C ILE A 292 -8.77 11.32 13.18
N GLU A 293 -7.94 12.29 13.57
CA GLU A 293 -7.69 12.67 14.97
C GLU A 293 -8.99 13.09 15.69
N ARG A 294 -9.91 13.74 14.99
CA ARG A 294 -11.21 14.14 15.53
C ARG A 294 -12.09 12.94 15.89
N PHE A 295 -12.11 11.89 15.05
CA PHE A 295 -12.93 10.71 15.28
C PHE A 295 -12.22 9.63 16.11
N LEU A 296 -10.89 9.62 16.10
CA LEU A 296 -10.03 8.71 16.85
C LEU A 296 -9.05 9.53 17.73
N PRO A 297 -9.53 10.16 18.81
CA PRO A 297 -8.70 11.08 19.61
C PRO A 297 -7.53 10.41 20.33
N GLN A 298 -7.49 9.09 20.42
CA GLN A 298 -6.34 8.32 20.90
C GLN A 298 -5.23 8.21 19.86
N ALA A 299 -5.51 8.48 18.57
CA ALA A 299 -4.50 8.41 17.50
C ALA A 299 -3.39 9.45 17.70
N ARG A 300 -2.17 9.10 17.35
CA ARG A 300 -0.98 9.96 17.45
C ARG A 300 -0.25 10.00 16.13
N ARG A 301 0.30 11.18 15.79
CA ARG A 301 1.16 11.32 14.61
C ARG A 301 2.45 10.54 14.82
N LEU A 302 2.81 9.75 13.81
CA LEU A 302 4.09 9.08 13.72
C LEU A 302 4.95 9.78 12.65
N PHE A 303 6.19 10.07 13.01
CA PHE A 303 7.09 10.83 12.15
C PHE A 303 8.34 10.02 11.82
N PRO A 304 8.94 10.22 10.62
CA PRO A 304 10.23 9.64 10.31
C PRO A 304 11.34 10.25 11.20
N HIS A 305 12.38 9.49 11.44
CA HIS A 305 13.58 9.96 12.10
C HIS A 305 14.47 10.71 11.10
N VAL A 306 14.20 11.98 10.90
CA VAL A 306 14.95 12.86 10.00
C VAL A 306 15.15 14.22 10.63
N ASP A 307 16.23 14.90 10.23
CA ASP A 307 16.43 16.31 10.55
C ASP A 307 15.56 17.19 9.64
N GLY A 308 15.08 18.30 10.17
CA GLY A 308 14.25 19.26 9.43
C GLY A 308 12.78 18.93 9.40
N ASP A 309 12.15 19.10 8.23
CA ASP A 309 10.70 18.97 8.07
C ASP A 309 10.25 17.51 7.96
N ARG A 310 9.77 16.98 9.06
CA ARG A 310 9.33 15.59 9.23
C ARG A 310 8.01 15.25 8.55
N GLU A 311 7.32 16.23 7.97
CA GLU A 311 6.06 16.07 7.26
C GLU A 311 6.19 16.38 5.76
N ALA A 312 7.42 16.66 5.28
CA ALA A 312 7.71 17.03 3.90
C ALA A 312 7.73 15.79 2.97
N TYR A 313 6.62 15.06 2.89
CA TYR A 313 6.46 13.90 2.00
C TYR A 313 5.06 13.85 1.39
N GLY A 314 4.93 13.11 0.29
CA GLY A 314 3.68 12.91 -0.45
C GLY A 314 2.98 11.60 -0.10
N HIS A 315 2.06 11.17 -0.98
CA HIS A 315 1.21 10.00 -0.76
C HIS A 315 2.01 8.71 -0.59
N LEU A 316 3.03 8.46 -1.43
CA LEU A 316 3.99 7.36 -1.27
C LEU A 316 5.07 7.73 -0.26
N TRP A 317 4.69 7.91 0.97
CA TRP A 317 5.47 8.45 2.08
C TRP A 317 6.83 7.76 2.27
N PHE A 318 6.91 6.42 2.16
CA PHE A 318 8.13 5.66 2.39
C PHE A 318 9.16 5.77 1.25
N ASP A 319 8.84 6.43 0.15
CA ASP A 319 9.79 6.73 -0.92
C ASP A 319 10.64 7.98 -0.62
N TYR A 320 10.16 8.89 0.25
CA TYR A 320 10.76 10.20 0.46
C TYR A 320 12.01 10.19 1.32
N PHE A 321 12.10 9.23 2.22
CA PHE A 321 13.24 9.08 3.12
C PHE A 321 13.73 7.64 3.08
N ASP A 322 14.98 7.44 3.52
CA ASP A 322 15.55 6.09 3.62
C ASP A 322 14.73 5.21 4.58
N VAL A 323 14.36 4.02 4.13
CA VAL A 323 13.47 3.15 4.89
C VAL A 323 14.15 2.62 6.15
N ASP A 324 15.42 2.21 6.06
CA ASP A 324 16.13 1.57 7.18
C ASP A 324 16.42 2.56 8.31
N THR A 325 16.76 3.80 7.98
CA THR A 325 17.20 4.79 8.97
C THR A 325 16.08 5.74 9.41
N ALA A 326 15.17 6.12 8.50
CA ALA A 326 14.15 7.10 8.81
C ALA A 326 12.80 6.48 9.21
N TRP A 327 12.36 5.43 8.50
CA TRP A 327 11.02 4.87 8.72
C TRP A 327 11.00 3.64 9.62
N LEU A 328 11.94 2.73 9.46
CA LEU A 328 11.93 1.46 10.20
C LEU A 328 11.97 1.66 11.73
N PRO A 329 12.83 2.53 12.30
CA PRO A 329 12.90 2.69 13.74
C PRO A 329 11.58 3.16 14.39
N PRO A 330 10.91 4.24 13.94
CA PRO A 330 9.64 4.67 14.54
C PRO A 330 8.51 3.67 14.29
N LEU A 331 8.48 2.98 13.14
CA LEU A 331 7.48 1.95 12.86
C LEU A 331 7.64 0.75 13.80
N VAL A 332 8.87 0.24 13.97
CA VAL A 332 9.15 -0.89 14.87
C VAL A 332 8.81 -0.50 16.30
N HIS A 333 9.28 0.66 16.78
CA HIS A 333 8.98 1.15 18.12
C HIS A 333 7.46 1.26 18.38
N PHE A 334 6.70 1.72 17.41
CA PHE A 334 5.24 1.79 17.55
C PHE A 334 4.60 0.40 17.55
N LEU A 335 5.13 -0.55 16.82
CA LEU A 335 4.56 -1.91 16.67
C LEU A 335 4.98 -2.87 17.80
N ASP A 336 6.00 -2.55 18.59
CA ASP A 336 6.45 -3.28 19.78
C ASP A 336 5.75 -2.81 21.07
#